data_a2c439de312874370241bcb6a2b46dbb
#
_entry.id   a2c439de312874370241bcb6a2b46dbb
#
_cell.length_a   1.000
_cell.length_b   1.000
_cell.length_c   1.000
_cell.angle_alpha   90.00
_cell.angle_beta   90.00
_cell.angle_gamma   90.00
#
_symmetry.space_group_name_H-M   'P 1'
#
loop_
_entity.id
_entity.type
_entity.pdbx_description
1 polymer ?
#
loop_
_entity_poly.entity_id
_entity_poly.type
_entity_poly.pdbx_seq_one_letter_code
_entity_poly.pdbx_strand_id
1 'polypeptide(L)'
;AFARGARKPNSQFLAATNPFSFGEFELFEGRSTYTVAKVSIQNYFRELAADFNAAYYGFYFLEFADYYCQENNDETEMLKLLYQTLRALESPAFSNRLVRCIYELKTLTINGEAPNVFGCTKCGKKEALHWFSGKTAHMLCDHCVNELKRKPENMSALPTYQKVQESTVYTMQYIMTAKLAKLYTFSVSDQVLWELQQCIREYMKYYINHSFKSLKILEEVENMI
;
A
#
# COMPACT_ATOMS: atom_id res chain seq x y z
N ALA A 1 -4.26 21.36 8.51
CA ALA A 1 -4.92 22.24 9.49
C ALA A 1 -3.98 22.61 10.64
N PHE A 2 -4.16 23.80 11.25
CA PHE A 2 -3.39 24.25 12.42
C PHE A 2 -4.15 23.96 13.71
N ALA A 3 -3.54 23.21 14.64
CA ALA A 3 -4.04 23.03 15.99
C ALA A 3 -3.35 24.05 16.94
N ARG A 4 -3.92 25.24 17.06
CA ARG A 4 -3.32 26.34 17.86
C ARG A 4 -3.17 25.95 19.31
N GLY A 5 -1.96 26.07 19.83
CA GLY A 5 -1.64 25.75 21.24
C GLY A 5 -1.61 24.26 21.57
N ALA A 6 -1.63 23.34 20.60
CA ALA A 6 -1.60 21.90 20.82
C ALA A 6 -0.44 21.42 21.70
N ARG A 7 0.73 22.09 21.63
CA ARG A 7 1.93 21.73 22.44
C ARG A 7 1.88 22.19 23.89
N LYS A 8 0.84 22.95 24.31
CA LYS A 8 0.72 23.37 25.72
C LYS A 8 0.27 22.19 26.59
N PRO A 9 0.82 22.00 27.80
CA PRO A 9 0.51 20.85 28.65
C PRO A 9 -0.99 20.62 28.92
N ASN A 10 -1.78 21.70 29.00
CA ASN A 10 -3.21 21.66 29.27
C ASN A 10 -4.06 21.82 28.00
N SER A 11 -3.48 21.58 26.81
CA SER A 11 -4.23 21.71 25.56
C SER A 11 -5.17 20.52 25.35
N GLN A 12 -6.43 20.80 25.05
CA GLN A 12 -7.38 19.77 24.60
C GLN A 12 -6.96 19.05 23.33
N PHE A 13 -6.02 19.64 22.56
CA PHE A 13 -5.50 19.07 21.32
C PHE A 13 -4.21 18.26 21.51
N LEU A 14 -3.60 18.28 22.69
CA LEU A 14 -2.30 17.64 22.93
C LEU A 14 -2.30 16.15 22.50
N ALA A 15 -3.26 15.39 23.00
CA ALA A 15 -3.38 13.97 22.69
C ALA A 15 -3.84 13.73 21.24
N ALA A 16 -4.69 14.60 20.70
CA ALA A 16 -5.25 14.46 19.36
C ALA A 16 -4.23 14.75 18.25
N THR A 17 -3.14 15.45 18.55
CA THR A 17 -2.06 15.74 17.60
C THR A 17 -0.93 14.72 17.62
N ASN A 18 -1.05 13.67 18.42
CA ASN A 18 -0.14 12.53 18.34
C ASN A 18 -0.38 11.75 17.04
N PRO A 19 0.69 11.19 16.44
CA PRO A 19 0.57 10.31 15.29
C PRO A 19 -0.47 9.20 15.55
N PHE A 20 -1.15 8.78 14.47
CA PHE A 20 -2.18 7.73 14.47
C PHE A 20 -3.48 8.05 15.23
N SER A 21 -3.64 9.27 15.77
CA SER A 21 -4.92 9.66 16.37
C SER A 21 -6.03 9.70 15.30
N PHE A 22 -7.05 8.87 15.48
CA PHE A 22 -8.17 8.73 14.56
C PHE A 22 -9.46 9.19 15.22
N GLY A 23 -10.26 10.01 14.52
CA GLY A 23 -11.51 10.55 15.05
C GLY A 23 -12.08 11.67 14.18
N GLU A 24 -12.99 12.42 14.75
CA GLU A 24 -13.62 13.56 14.10
C GLU A 24 -12.89 14.85 14.46
N PHE A 25 -12.62 15.65 13.44
CA PHE A 25 -11.98 16.96 13.57
C PHE A 25 -12.89 18.01 12.96
N GLU A 26 -13.39 18.91 13.78
CA GLU A 26 -14.09 20.11 13.30
C GLU A 26 -13.06 21.16 12.91
N LEU A 27 -13.10 21.59 11.67
CA LEU A 27 -12.17 22.56 11.10
C LEU A 27 -12.87 23.87 10.83
N PHE A 28 -12.23 24.97 11.19
CA PHE A 28 -12.60 26.29 10.73
C PHE A 28 -11.81 26.63 9.46
N GLU A 29 -12.52 26.89 8.38
CA GLU A 29 -11.91 27.29 7.11
C GLU A 29 -11.54 28.77 7.15
N GLY A 30 -10.26 29.09 7.03
CA GLY A 30 -9.73 30.41 6.83
C GLY A 30 -9.49 30.72 5.35
N ARG A 31 -8.95 31.89 5.04
CA ARG A 31 -8.69 32.29 3.64
C ARG A 31 -7.68 31.41 2.91
N SER A 32 -6.73 30.82 3.61
CA SER A 32 -5.62 30.00 3.05
C SER A 32 -5.28 28.78 3.87
N THR A 33 -5.95 28.53 5.00
CA THR A 33 -5.60 27.45 5.91
C THR A 33 -6.81 27.06 6.75
N TYR A 34 -6.82 25.81 7.19
CA TYR A 34 -7.78 25.31 8.15
C TYR A 34 -7.21 25.39 9.59
N THR A 35 -8.08 25.66 10.54
CA THR A 35 -7.74 25.64 11.99
C THR A 35 -8.62 24.61 12.67
N VAL A 36 -8.02 23.74 13.48
CA VAL A 36 -8.77 22.76 14.29
C VAL A 36 -9.53 23.51 15.38
N ALA A 37 -10.86 23.41 15.34
CA ALA A 37 -11.78 24.00 16.30
C ALA A 37 -12.12 23.04 17.43
N LYS A 38 -12.38 21.76 17.10
CA LYS A 38 -12.74 20.73 18.06
C LYS A 38 -12.24 19.37 17.55
N VAL A 39 -12.00 18.46 18.48
CA VAL A 39 -11.62 17.06 18.18
C VAL A 39 -12.39 16.09 19.06
N SER A 40 -12.77 14.95 18.48
CA SER A 40 -13.36 13.82 19.17
C SER A 40 -12.63 12.56 18.73
N ILE A 41 -11.64 12.10 19.49
CA ILE A 41 -10.80 10.97 19.14
C ILE A 41 -11.51 9.66 19.51
N GLN A 42 -11.63 8.77 18.55
CA GLN A 42 -12.23 7.45 18.68
C GLN A 42 -11.18 6.36 18.91
N ASN A 43 -9.98 6.52 18.33
CA ASN A 43 -8.86 5.59 18.51
C ASN A 43 -7.52 6.35 18.50
N TYR A 44 -6.65 6.02 19.44
CA TYR A 44 -5.30 6.58 19.53
C TYR A 44 -4.22 5.64 18.99
N PHE A 45 -4.55 4.41 18.63
CA PHE A 45 -3.59 3.39 18.19
C PHE A 45 -2.35 3.33 19.09
N ARG A 46 -2.55 3.23 20.39
CA ARG A 46 -1.47 3.32 21.41
C ARG A 46 -0.50 2.15 21.30
N GLU A 47 -1.01 0.95 21.01
CA GLU A 47 -0.21 -0.27 20.86
C GLU A 47 0.66 -0.16 19.62
N LEU A 48 0.12 0.31 18.50
CA LEU A 48 0.87 0.62 17.30
C LEU A 48 1.97 1.66 17.55
N ALA A 49 1.64 2.75 18.26
CA ALA A 49 2.60 3.82 18.55
C ALA A 49 3.72 3.38 19.52
N ALA A 50 3.48 2.36 20.34
CA ALA A 50 4.45 1.78 21.28
C ALA A 50 5.35 0.70 20.63
N ASP A 51 4.89 0.05 19.56
CA ASP A 51 5.69 -0.91 18.79
C ASP A 51 6.56 -0.18 17.77
N PHE A 52 7.85 -0.15 18.03
CA PHE A 52 8.83 0.56 17.20
C PHE A 52 8.78 0.12 15.72
N ASN A 53 8.72 -1.19 15.47
CA ASN A 53 8.70 -1.72 14.11
C ASN A 53 7.38 -1.39 13.40
N ALA A 54 6.23 -1.69 14.02
CA ALA A 54 4.92 -1.42 13.46
C ALA A 54 4.68 0.09 13.22
N ALA A 55 5.22 0.96 14.09
CA ALA A 55 5.11 2.42 13.93
C ALA A 55 5.78 2.93 12.64
N TYR A 56 6.92 2.38 12.21
CA TYR A 56 7.55 2.77 10.94
C TYR A 56 6.68 2.42 9.73
N TYR A 57 6.05 1.24 9.75
CA TYR A 57 5.06 0.90 8.72
C TYR A 57 3.88 1.87 8.75
N GLY A 58 3.37 2.20 9.93
CA GLY A 58 2.29 3.16 10.10
C GLY A 58 2.63 4.54 9.54
N PHE A 59 3.83 5.07 9.79
CA PHE A 59 4.29 6.33 9.20
C PHE A 59 4.39 6.27 7.69
N TYR A 60 4.87 5.16 7.16
CA TYR A 60 4.88 4.96 5.71
C TYR A 60 3.47 4.96 5.12
N PHE A 61 2.52 4.29 5.76
CA PHE A 61 1.14 4.26 5.27
C PHE A 61 0.47 5.63 5.31
N LEU A 62 0.78 6.45 6.31
CA LEU A 62 0.30 7.84 6.36
C LEU A 62 0.89 8.68 5.21
N GLU A 63 2.19 8.58 4.94
CA GLU A 63 2.84 9.31 3.84
C GLU A 63 2.31 8.83 2.47
N PHE A 64 2.06 7.53 2.33
CA PHE A 64 1.48 6.95 1.11
C PHE A 64 0.04 7.41 0.89
N ALA A 65 -0.77 7.50 1.96
CA ALA A 65 -2.12 8.08 1.91
C ALA A 65 -2.08 9.56 1.53
N ASP A 66 -1.19 10.35 2.12
CA ASP A 66 -1.02 11.77 1.84
C ASP A 66 -0.68 12.04 0.36
N TYR A 67 0.08 11.14 -0.26
CA TYR A 67 0.42 11.21 -1.68
C TYR A 67 -0.79 10.99 -2.59
N TYR A 68 -1.71 10.08 -2.22
CA TYR A 68 -2.87 9.72 -3.06
C TYR A 68 -4.12 10.53 -2.77
N CYS A 69 -4.35 10.90 -1.51
CA CYS A 69 -5.56 11.63 -1.12
C CYS A 69 -5.47 13.11 -1.53
N GLN A 70 -6.57 13.64 -2.04
CA GLN A 70 -6.64 15.02 -2.50
C GLN A 70 -7.65 15.82 -1.70
N GLU A 71 -7.33 17.09 -1.46
CA GLU A 71 -8.25 18.02 -0.79
C GLU A 71 -9.54 18.18 -1.60
N ASN A 72 -10.68 18.21 -0.91
CA ASN A 72 -12.03 18.29 -1.46
C ASN A 72 -12.55 17.06 -2.25
N ASN A 73 -11.82 15.94 -2.25
CA ASN A 73 -12.31 14.67 -2.77
C ASN A 73 -12.99 13.85 -1.66
N ASP A 74 -13.88 12.92 -2.06
CA ASP A 74 -14.39 11.89 -1.15
C ASP A 74 -13.37 10.75 -1.00
N GLU A 75 -12.53 10.86 0.02
CA GLU A 75 -11.50 9.89 0.35
C GLU A 75 -11.97 8.84 1.39
N THR A 76 -13.28 8.65 1.50
CA THR A 76 -13.87 7.72 2.50
C THR A 76 -13.34 6.29 2.35
N GLU A 77 -13.14 5.79 1.14
CA GLU A 77 -12.62 4.44 0.91
C GLU A 77 -11.14 4.34 1.32
N MET A 78 -10.33 5.33 0.98
CA MET A 78 -8.94 5.42 1.39
C MET A 78 -8.79 5.52 2.91
N LEU A 79 -9.61 6.34 3.57
CA LEU A 79 -9.62 6.45 5.03
C LEU A 79 -9.99 5.12 5.71
N LYS A 80 -10.99 4.41 5.18
CA LYS A 80 -11.37 3.08 5.69
C LYS A 80 -10.26 2.06 5.49
N LEU A 81 -9.59 2.07 4.33
CA LEU A 81 -8.46 1.21 4.06
C LEU A 81 -7.33 1.48 5.05
N LEU A 82 -6.93 2.75 5.21
CA LEU A 82 -5.87 3.15 6.14
C LEU A 82 -6.18 2.73 7.58
N TYR A 83 -7.41 2.98 8.06
CA TYR A 83 -7.84 2.56 9.40
C TYR A 83 -7.72 1.05 9.60
N GLN A 84 -8.20 0.23 8.67
CA GLN A 84 -8.10 -1.22 8.75
C GLN A 84 -6.66 -1.71 8.68
N THR A 85 -5.83 -1.04 7.89
CA THR A 85 -4.40 -1.34 7.77
C THR A 85 -3.66 -1.09 9.08
N LEU A 86 -3.91 0.05 9.74
CA LEU A 86 -3.34 0.35 11.05
C LEU A 86 -3.80 -0.66 12.11
N ARG A 87 -5.07 -1.09 12.06
CA ARG A 87 -5.58 -2.17 12.92
C ARG A 87 -4.90 -3.52 12.64
N ALA A 88 -4.57 -3.80 11.39
CA ALA A 88 -3.86 -5.03 11.03
C ALA A 88 -2.42 -5.05 11.56
N LEU A 89 -1.74 -3.89 11.65
CA LEU A 89 -0.42 -3.78 12.26
C LEU A 89 -0.41 -4.08 13.77
N GLU A 90 -1.52 -3.84 14.48
CA GLU A 90 -1.65 -4.18 15.89
C GLU A 90 -1.90 -5.68 16.11
N SER A 91 -2.20 -6.44 15.05
CA SER A 91 -2.54 -7.86 15.15
C SER A 91 -1.32 -8.75 14.92
N PRO A 92 -0.96 -9.63 15.86
CA PRO A 92 0.13 -10.59 15.69
C PRO A 92 -0.15 -11.66 14.63
N ALA A 93 -1.38 -11.72 14.11
CA ALA A 93 -1.79 -12.69 13.09
C ALA A 93 -1.18 -12.42 11.70
N PHE A 94 -0.67 -11.20 11.46
CA PHE A 94 -0.15 -10.78 10.16
C PHE A 94 1.28 -10.29 10.28
N SER A 95 2.13 -10.65 9.33
CA SER A 95 3.44 -9.99 9.21
C SER A 95 3.26 -8.56 8.68
N ASN A 96 3.99 -7.61 9.24
CA ASN A 96 3.95 -6.20 8.78
C ASN A 96 4.26 -6.08 7.28
N ARG A 97 5.12 -6.97 6.76
CA ARG A 97 5.45 -7.04 5.32
C ARG A 97 4.24 -7.40 4.46
N LEU A 98 3.40 -8.36 4.91
CA LEU A 98 2.17 -8.70 4.20
C LEU A 98 1.16 -7.56 4.28
N VAL A 99 1.00 -6.93 5.45
CA VAL A 99 0.14 -5.76 5.63
C VAL A 99 0.55 -4.64 4.66
N ARG A 100 1.85 -4.39 4.50
CA ARG A 100 2.38 -3.42 3.53
C ARG A 100 1.98 -3.76 2.10
N CYS A 101 2.20 -5.00 1.65
CA CYS A 101 1.85 -5.42 0.29
C CYS A 101 0.34 -5.25 0.01
N ILE A 102 -0.50 -5.62 0.98
CA ILE A 102 -1.96 -5.47 0.86
C ILE A 102 -2.32 -4.00 0.74
N TYR A 103 -1.75 -3.14 1.59
CA TYR A 103 -2.05 -1.71 1.59
C TYR A 103 -1.61 -1.03 0.28
N GLU A 104 -0.37 -1.24 -0.15
CA GLU A 104 0.18 -0.68 -1.40
C GLU A 104 -0.68 -1.08 -2.61
N LEU A 105 -0.91 -2.38 -2.80
CA LEU A 105 -1.65 -2.87 -3.97
C LEU A 105 -3.13 -2.46 -3.95
N LYS A 106 -3.75 -2.42 -2.77
CA LYS A 106 -5.15 -1.98 -2.64
C LYS A 106 -5.29 -0.47 -2.86
N THR A 107 -4.36 0.35 -2.38
CA THR A 107 -4.32 1.78 -2.67
C THR A 107 -4.19 2.05 -4.17
N LEU A 108 -3.26 1.37 -4.84
CA LEU A 108 -3.13 1.43 -6.30
C LEU A 108 -4.43 1.05 -7.00
N THR A 109 -5.13 0.05 -6.50
CA THR A 109 -6.41 -0.41 -7.06
C THR A 109 -7.52 0.63 -6.91
N ILE A 110 -7.66 1.23 -5.73
CA ILE A 110 -8.68 2.26 -5.45
C ILE A 110 -8.47 3.47 -6.34
N ASN A 111 -7.21 3.84 -6.59
CA ASN A 111 -6.85 4.98 -7.43
C ASN A 111 -6.79 4.65 -8.94
N GLY A 112 -7.14 3.42 -9.35
CA GLY A 112 -7.17 3.02 -10.76
C GLY A 112 -5.80 2.84 -11.40
N GLU A 113 -4.75 2.72 -10.60
CA GLU A 113 -3.35 2.60 -11.03
C GLU A 113 -2.78 1.18 -10.87
N ALA A 114 -3.59 0.18 -10.56
CA ALA A 114 -3.09 -1.16 -10.33
C ALA A 114 -2.65 -1.87 -11.64
N PRO A 115 -1.66 -2.79 -11.56
CA PRO A 115 -1.22 -3.57 -12.71
C PRO A 115 -2.31 -4.53 -13.19
N ASN A 116 -2.30 -4.87 -14.49
CA ASN A 116 -3.22 -5.88 -15.03
C ASN A 116 -2.68 -7.30 -14.77
N VAL A 117 -3.30 -8.00 -13.81
CA VAL A 117 -2.95 -9.37 -13.42
C VAL A 117 -4.03 -10.41 -13.73
N PHE A 118 -5.09 -10.03 -14.48
CA PHE A 118 -6.26 -10.87 -14.72
C PHE A 118 -6.22 -11.64 -16.05
N GLY A 119 -5.18 -11.45 -16.85
CA GLY A 119 -5.04 -12.16 -18.10
C GLY A 119 -3.71 -11.86 -18.81
N CYS A 120 -3.36 -12.73 -19.72
CA CYS A 120 -2.21 -12.53 -20.59
C CYS A 120 -2.51 -11.41 -21.61
N THR A 121 -1.73 -10.32 -21.56
CA THR A 121 -1.94 -9.19 -22.49
C THR A 121 -1.70 -9.51 -23.94
N LYS A 122 -0.95 -10.60 -24.26
CA LYS A 122 -0.67 -11.00 -25.63
C LYS A 122 -1.78 -11.88 -26.25
N CYS A 123 -2.38 -12.82 -25.49
CA CYS A 123 -3.34 -13.76 -26.02
C CYS A 123 -4.69 -13.81 -25.28
N GLY A 124 -4.87 -13.02 -24.24
CA GLY A 124 -6.10 -12.96 -23.46
C GLY A 124 -6.36 -14.13 -22.50
N LYS A 125 -5.54 -15.19 -22.51
CA LYS A 125 -5.71 -16.34 -21.62
C LYS A 125 -5.58 -15.91 -20.16
N LYS A 126 -6.42 -16.50 -19.30
CA LYS A 126 -6.45 -16.26 -17.85
C LYS A 126 -5.70 -17.32 -17.05
N GLU A 127 -5.21 -18.36 -17.70
CA GLU A 127 -4.54 -19.51 -17.12
C GLU A 127 -3.04 -19.45 -17.36
N ALA A 128 -2.25 -20.13 -16.53
CA ALA A 128 -0.78 -20.20 -16.61
C ALA A 128 -0.13 -18.81 -16.69
N LEU A 129 -0.62 -17.86 -15.88
CA LEU A 129 -0.09 -16.50 -15.76
C LEU A 129 1.07 -16.50 -14.78
N HIS A 130 2.27 -16.81 -15.26
CA HIS A 130 3.43 -16.93 -14.37
C HIS A 130 4.49 -15.85 -14.58
N TRP A 131 4.29 -14.90 -15.50
CA TRP A 131 5.31 -13.93 -15.86
C TRP A 131 4.77 -12.51 -15.67
N PHE A 132 5.26 -11.83 -14.64
CA PHE A 132 4.93 -10.44 -14.32
C PHE A 132 6.05 -9.50 -14.76
N SER A 133 5.68 -8.34 -15.28
CA SER A 133 6.62 -7.24 -15.51
C SER A 133 6.10 -5.96 -14.84
N GLY A 134 6.84 -5.46 -13.87
CA GLY A 134 6.57 -4.15 -13.26
C GLY A 134 6.68 -3.02 -14.28
N LYS A 135 7.61 -3.11 -15.22
CA LYS A 135 7.82 -2.08 -16.25
C LYS A 135 6.64 -1.92 -17.20
N THR A 136 5.98 -3.01 -17.58
CA THR A 136 4.84 -2.97 -18.50
C THR A 136 3.49 -3.11 -17.79
N ALA A 137 3.51 -3.27 -16.46
CA ALA A 137 2.33 -3.36 -15.61
C ALA A 137 1.36 -4.49 -15.97
N HIS A 138 1.87 -5.64 -16.48
CA HIS A 138 1.00 -6.72 -16.90
C HIS A 138 1.62 -8.12 -16.79
N MET A 139 0.77 -9.14 -17.02
CA MET A 139 1.11 -10.56 -17.02
C MET A 139 1.24 -11.13 -18.44
N LEU A 140 2.10 -12.14 -18.58
CA LEU A 140 2.13 -13.06 -19.71
C LEU A 140 1.97 -14.50 -19.23
N CYS A 141 1.33 -15.33 -20.08
CA CYS A 141 1.27 -16.76 -19.88
C CYS A 141 2.56 -17.44 -20.38
N ASP A 142 2.82 -18.67 -19.90
CA ASP A 142 4.01 -19.46 -20.28
C ASP A 142 4.15 -19.63 -21.79
N HIS A 143 3.04 -19.88 -22.49
CA HIS A 143 3.03 -20.04 -23.95
C HIS A 143 3.56 -18.77 -24.65
N CYS A 144 3.04 -17.61 -24.29
CA CYS A 144 3.44 -16.34 -24.93
C CYS A 144 4.89 -15.96 -24.63
N VAL A 145 5.38 -16.25 -23.42
CA VAL A 145 6.80 -16.02 -23.08
C VAL A 145 7.71 -16.98 -23.87
N ASN A 146 7.33 -18.26 -24.01
CA ASN A 146 8.09 -19.22 -24.79
C ASN A 146 8.15 -18.84 -26.26
N GLU A 147 7.07 -18.30 -26.84
CA GLU A 147 7.08 -17.76 -28.19
C GLU A 147 8.02 -16.55 -28.34
N LEU A 148 8.01 -15.63 -27.36
CA LEU A 148 8.90 -14.47 -27.37
C LEU A 148 10.38 -14.89 -27.31
N LYS A 149 10.71 -15.89 -26.48
CA LYS A 149 12.08 -16.42 -26.35
C LYS A 149 12.60 -17.11 -27.63
N ARG A 150 11.72 -17.63 -28.48
CA ARG A 150 12.11 -18.27 -29.75
C ARG A 150 12.54 -17.28 -30.85
N LYS A 151 12.29 -15.99 -30.67
CA LYS A 151 12.64 -14.96 -31.65
C LYS A 151 13.83 -14.14 -31.13
N PRO A 152 15.05 -14.34 -31.67
CA PRO A 152 16.29 -13.68 -31.18
C PRO A 152 16.19 -12.14 -31.21
N GLU A 153 15.52 -11.59 -32.18
CA GLU A 153 15.27 -10.16 -32.36
C GLU A 153 14.44 -9.53 -31.22
N ASN A 154 13.66 -10.32 -30.50
CA ASN A 154 12.84 -9.86 -29.38
C ASN A 154 13.56 -9.99 -28.02
N MET A 155 14.70 -10.66 -27.96
CA MET A 155 15.42 -10.90 -26.69
C MET A 155 15.97 -9.61 -26.07
N SER A 156 16.41 -8.66 -26.88
CA SER A 156 16.93 -7.37 -26.41
C SER A 156 15.81 -6.38 -26.04
N ALA A 157 14.60 -6.60 -26.55
CA ALA A 157 13.41 -5.78 -26.31
C ALA A 157 12.46 -6.38 -25.26
N LEU A 158 12.74 -7.58 -24.73
CA LEU A 158 11.93 -8.20 -23.68
C LEU A 158 12.04 -7.33 -22.42
N PRO A 159 10.92 -6.77 -21.93
CA PRO A 159 10.89 -6.21 -20.59
C PRO A 159 11.35 -7.27 -19.60
N THR A 160 11.90 -6.85 -18.49
CA THR A 160 12.34 -7.79 -17.44
C THR A 160 11.10 -8.43 -16.82
N TYR A 161 10.71 -9.61 -17.32
CA TYR A 161 9.67 -10.43 -16.72
C TYR A 161 10.26 -11.30 -15.63
N GLN A 162 9.68 -11.23 -14.45
CA GLN A 162 9.96 -12.17 -13.37
C GLN A 162 8.93 -13.30 -13.36
N LYS A 163 9.39 -14.52 -13.11
CA LYS A 163 8.50 -15.66 -12.94
C LYS A 163 7.96 -15.65 -11.52
N VAL A 164 6.65 -15.86 -11.39
CA VAL A 164 5.93 -15.91 -10.11
C VAL A 164 5.07 -17.16 -10.04
N GLN A 165 4.74 -17.59 -8.83
CA GLN A 165 3.83 -18.71 -8.61
C GLN A 165 2.38 -18.33 -8.91
N GLU A 166 1.55 -19.30 -9.24
CA GLU A 166 0.11 -19.11 -9.43
C GLU A 166 -0.56 -18.54 -8.15
N SER A 167 -0.11 -18.98 -6.98
CA SER A 167 -0.57 -18.47 -5.69
C SER A 167 -0.26 -16.99 -5.48
N THR A 168 0.86 -16.49 -6.03
CA THR A 168 1.20 -15.06 -5.99
C THR A 168 0.26 -14.26 -6.88
N VAL A 169 -0.02 -14.74 -8.09
CA VAL A 169 -0.98 -14.11 -9.01
C VAL A 169 -2.37 -14.08 -8.38
N TYR A 170 -2.81 -15.21 -7.82
CA TYR A 170 -4.09 -15.30 -7.10
C TYR A 170 -4.17 -14.32 -5.93
N THR A 171 -3.09 -14.19 -5.16
CA THR A 171 -3.01 -13.24 -4.04
C THR A 171 -3.15 -11.80 -4.52
N MET A 172 -2.48 -11.42 -5.62
CA MET A 172 -2.63 -10.09 -6.22
C MET A 172 -4.08 -9.85 -6.66
N GLN A 173 -4.67 -10.79 -7.38
CA GLN A 173 -6.07 -10.71 -7.83
C GLN A 173 -7.04 -10.61 -6.65
N TYR A 174 -6.81 -11.38 -5.59
CA TYR A 174 -7.64 -11.34 -4.38
C TYR A 174 -7.57 -9.97 -3.71
N ILE A 175 -6.38 -9.43 -3.46
CA ILE A 175 -6.20 -8.10 -2.85
C ILE A 175 -6.93 -7.03 -3.66
N MET A 176 -6.80 -7.06 -4.98
CA MET A 176 -7.41 -6.07 -5.86
C MET A 176 -8.94 -6.13 -5.83
N THR A 177 -9.53 -7.33 -5.84
CA THR A 177 -10.98 -7.54 -5.96
C THR A 177 -11.72 -7.64 -4.63
N ALA A 178 -11.02 -7.99 -3.55
CA ALA A 178 -11.64 -8.17 -2.23
C ALA A 178 -12.22 -6.87 -1.68
N LYS A 179 -13.37 -6.99 -1.00
CA LYS A 179 -13.91 -5.90 -0.18
C LYS A 179 -12.96 -5.60 0.98
N LEU A 180 -12.91 -4.35 1.44
CA LEU A 180 -12.01 -3.93 2.53
C LEU A 180 -12.10 -4.84 3.77
N ALA A 181 -13.30 -5.24 4.19
CA ALA A 181 -13.50 -6.12 5.34
C ALA A 181 -12.89 -7.53 5.21
N LYS A 182 -12.42 -7.91 4.02
CA LYS A 182 -11.81 -9.22 3.74
C LYS A 182 -10.30 -9.17 3.47
N LEU A 183 -9.71 -7.98 3.44
CA LEU A 183 -8.30 -7.82 3.08
C LEU A 183 -7.34 -8.45 4.08
N TYR A 184 -7.62 -8.30 5.38
CA TYR A 184 -6.74 -8.78 6.45
C TYR A 184 -7.33 -10.04 7.10
N THR A 185 -7.51 -11.11 6.30
CA THR A 185 -8.12 -12.38 6.75
C THR A 185 -7.37 -13.62 6.27
N PHE A 186 -6.20 -13.46 5.66
CA PHE A 186 -5.39 -14.56 5.11
C PHE A 186 -3.90 -14.37 5.41
N SER A 187 -3.16 -15.43 5.29
CA SER A 187 -1.70 -15.45 5.30
C SER A 187 -1.19 -16.11 4.02
N VAL A 188 0.07 -15.90 3.71
CA VAL A 188 0.75 -16.47 2.55
C VAL A 188 2.07 -17.12 2.98
N SER A 189 2.61 -18.01 2.15
CA SER A 189 3.96 -18.54 2.37
C SER A 189 5.03 -17.46 2.16
N ASP A 190 6.21 -17.65 2.74
CA ASP A 190 7.34 -16.72 2.60
C ASP A 190 7.72 -16.49 1.14
N GLN A 191 7.65 -17.53 0.31
CA GLN A 191 7.90 -17.42 -1.13
C GLN A 191 6.88 -16.50 -1.82
N VAL A 192 5.59 -16.66 -1.54
CA VAL A 192 4.54 -15.81 -2.10
C VAL A 192 4.69 -14.38 -1.62
N LEU A 193 5.00 -14.18 -0.34
CA LEU A 193 5.25 -12.86 0.22
C LEU A 193 6.43 -12.17 -0.47
N TRP A 194 7.53 -12.89 -0.65
CA TRP A 194 8.72 -12.36 -1.33
C TRP A 194 8.41 -11.97 -2.77
N GLU A 195 7.74 -12.84 -3.54
CA GLU A 195 7.36 -12.55 -4.93
C GLU A 195 6.42 -11.35 -5.01
N LEU A 196 5.44 -11.27 -4.12
CA LEU A 196 4.49 -10.16 -4.04
C LEU A 196 5.21 -8.83 -3.78
N GLN A 197 6.15 -8.80 -2.82
CA GLN A 197 6.99 -7.63 -2.55
C GLN A 197 7.80 -7.20 -3.78
N GLN A 198 8.42 -8.16 -4.49
CA GLN A 198 9.19 -7.86 -5.70
C GLN A 198 8.29 -7.29 -6.82
N CYS A 199 7.11 -7.89 -7.04
CA CYS A 199 6.16 -7.40 -8.03
C CYS A 199 5.73 -5.95 -7.77
N ILE A 200 5.35 -5.65 -6.53
CA ILE A 200 4.89 -4.30 -6.15
C ILE A 200 6.05 -3.31 -6.22
N ARG A 201 7.22 -3.65 -5.69
CA ARG A 201 8.43 -2.80 -5.73
C ARG A 201 8.81 -2.44 -7.17
N GLU A 202 8.88 -3.44 -8.06
CA GLU A 202 9.21 -3.20 -9.47
C GLU A 202 8.14 -2.36 -10.17
N TYR A 203 6.86 -2.59 -9.87
CA TYR A 203 5.78 -1.77 -10.40
C TYR A 203 5.91 -0.31 -9.95
N MET A 204 6.00 -0.07 -8.65
CA MET A 204 6.10 1.27 -8.07
C MET A 204 7.28 2.06 -8.63
N LYS A 205 8.42 1.41 -8.88
CA LYS A 205 9.63 2.04 -9.46
C LYS A 205 9.37 2.70 -10.82
N TYR A 206 8.44 2.19 -11.61
CA TYR A 206 8.14 2.72 -12.95
C TYR A 206 6.93 3.66 -12.97
N TYR A 207 6.00 3.50 -12.05
CA TYR A 207 4.71 4.20 -12.09
C TYR A 207 4.54 5.24 -10.99
N ILE A 208 5.29 5.15 -9.90
CA ILE A 208 5.24 6.16 -8.84
C ILE A 208 6.50 7.04 -8.92
N ASN A 209 6.32 8.26 -9.44
CA ASN A 209 7.41 9.24 -9.51
C ASN A 209 7.48 10.05 -8.20
N HIS A 210 7.57 9.36 -7.07
CA HIS A 210 7.69 9.95 -5.75
C HIS A 210 8.65 9.15 -4.87
N SER A 211 9.40 9.85 -4.02
CA SER A 211 10.32 9.23 -3.08
C SER A 211 9.80 9.40 -1.66
N PHE A 212 9.18 8.36 -1.12
CA PHE A 212 8.68 8.32 0.24
C PHE A 212 9.85 8.30 1.24
N LYS A 213 9.90 9.31 2.12
CA LYS A 213 10.97 9.42 3.13
C LYS A 213 10.82 8.34 4.21
N SER A 214 9.60 8.09 4.63
CA SER A 214 9.29 7.05 5.61
C SER A 214 9.60 5.64 5.09
N LEU A 215 9.43 5.39 3.79
CA LEU A 215 9.80 4.12 3.18
C LEU A 215 11.31 3.86 3.24
N LYS A 216 12.14 4.88 2.99
CA LYS A 216 13.59 4.73 3.09
C LYS A 216 14.02 4.36 4.51
N ILE A 217 13.45 5.04 5.50
CA ILE A 217 13.73 4.75 6.91
C ILE A 217 13.24 3.34 7.27
N LEU A 218 12.04 2.96 6.81
CA LEU A 218 11.48 1.61 7.03
C LEU A 218 12.40 0.53 6.45
N GLU A 219 12.89 0.71 5.22
CA GLU A 219 13.78 -0.25 4.57
C GLU A 219 15.15 -0.36 5.27
N GLU A 220 15.67 0.75 5.81
CA GLU A 220 16.87 0.72 6.66
C GLU A 220 16.64 -0.09 7.94
N VAL A 221 15.51 0.11 8.61
CA VAL A 221 15.13 -0.64 9.83
C VAL A 221 14.91 -2.12 9.51
N GLU A 222 14.23 -2.47 8.41
CA GLU A 222 14.02 -3.87 7.98
C GLU A 222 15.35 -4.61 7.71
N ASN A 223 16.39 -3.90 7.29
CA ASN A 223 17.70 -4.47 7.03
C ASN A 223 18.57 -4.63 8.31
N MET A 224 18.18 -4.02 9.42
CA MET A 224 18.90 -4.10 10.70
C MET A 224 18.40 -5.24 11.60
N ILE A 225 17.22 -5.78 11.32
CA ILE A 225 16.57 -6.86 12.04
C ILE A 225 16.74 -8.19 11.30
#